data_aa6873e711c7fd3f73eaafce3d3a6c6a
#
_entry.id   aa6873e711c7fd3f73eaafce3d3a6c6a
#
_cell.length_a   1.000
_cell.length_b   1.000
_cell.length_c   1.000
_cell.angle_alpha   90.00
_cell.angle_beta   90.00
_cell.angle_gamma   90.00
#
_symmetry.space_group_name_H-M   'P 1'
#
loop_
_entity.id
_entity.type
_entity.pdbx_description
1 polymer ?
#
loop_
_entity_poly.entity_id
_entity_poly.type
_entity_poly.pdbx_seq_one_letter_code
_entity_poly.pdbx_strand_id
1 'polypeptide(L)'
;MRRSKDQWKGMAEVQTDRAFVQFKSLEWGWRAAFYLLTRTYYHKYRLYTIRAIVSRWAPPNENNTKAYIANVSRLTGIDPDEPLGIPSDRPSRWMALGIAMAIQENGMESLDYFAMLKGWDLCRQDAH
;
A
#
# COMPACT_ATOMS: atom_id res chain seq x y z
N MET A 1 -7.85 -2.09 -2.50
CA MET A 1 -8.18 -1.75 -1.10
C MET A 1 -9.60 -2.17 -0.75
N ARG A 2 -9.79 -2.67 0.43
CA ARG A 2 -11.13 -3.02 0.91
C ARG A 2 -11.95 -1.78 1.17
N ARG A 3 -13.25 -1.89 0.98
CA ARG A 3 -14.17 -0.79 1.26
C ARG A 3 -14.24 -0.51 2.76
N SER A 4 -14.32 0.78 3.09
CA SER A 4 -14.50 1.26 4.46
C SER A 4 -15.37 2.51 4.40
N LYS A 5 -15.46 3.24 5.50
CA LYS A 5 -16.18 4.53 5.54
C LYS A 5 -15.37 5.67 4.92
N ASP A 6 -14.09 5.43 4.60
CA ASP A 6 -13.22 6.47 4.07
C ASP A 6 -13.67 6.93 2.68
N GLN A 7 -13.57 8.23 2.47
CA GLN A 7 -13.80 8.86 1.18
C GLN A 7 -12.44 9.21 0.57
N TRP A 8 -12.03 8.43 -0.42
CA TRP A 8 -10.72 8.60 -1.04
C TRP A 8 -10.81 9.54 -2.24
N LYS A 9 -9.80 10.41 -2.40
CA LYS A 9 -9.69 11.18 -3.63
C LYS A 9 -9.57 10.25 -4.82
N GLY A 10 -10.26 10.58 -5.90
CA GLY A 10 -10.22 9.76 -7.12
C GLY A 10 -11.07 8.51 -7.09
N MET A 11 -11.89 8.29 -6.06
CA MET A 11 -12.87 7.22 -6.09
C MET A 11 -13.80 7.38 -7.29
N ALA A 12 -14.13 6.26 -7.93
CA ALA A 12 -15.16 6.28 -8.94
C ALA A 12 -16.51 6.69 -8.31
N GLU A 13 -17.32 7.46 -9.03
CA GLU A 13 -18.61 7.92 -8.52
C GLU A 13 -19.52 6.74 -8.20
N VAL A 14 -19.48 5.71 -9.02
CA VAL A 14 -20.25 4.49 -8.81
C VAL A 14 -19.34 3.39 -8.29
N GLN A 15 -19.64 2.89 -7.11
CA GLN A 15 -18.90 1.79 -6.48
C GLN A 15 -19.71 0.51 -6.66
N THR A 16 -19.29 -0.34 -7.60
CA THR A 16 -20.00 -1.58 -7.94
C THR A 16 -19.46 -2.81 -7.23
N ASP A 17 -18.20 -2.76 -6.76
CA ASP A 17 -17.61 -3.84 -5.98
C ASP A 17 -17.97 -3.67 -4.51
N ARG A 18 -18.55 -4.71 -3.90
CA ARG A 18 -18.99 -4.65 -2.50
C ARG A 18 -17.85 -4.70 -1.50
N ALA A 19 -16.74 -5.31 -1.87
CA ALA A 19 -15.61 -5.56 -0.96
C ALA A 19 -14.47 -4.54 -1.13
N PHE A 20 -14.27 -4.02 -2.33
CA PHE A 20 -13.11 -3.21 -2.67
C PHE A 20 -13.50 -1.84 -3.22
N VAL A 21 -12.69 -0.84 -2.88
CA VAL A 21 -12.85 0.52 -3.40
C VAL A 21 -12.44 0.55 -4.87
N GLN A 22 -13.24 1.22 -5.68
CA GLN A 22 -12.94 1.46 -7.09
C GLN A 22 -12.51 2.91 -7.29
N PHE A 23 -11.50 3.12 -8.13
CA PHE A 23 -10.94 4.45 -8.41
C PHE A 23 -11.11 4.79 -9.88
N LYS A 24 -11.04 6.09 -10.19
CA LYS A 24 -11.16 6.60 -11.56
C LYS A 24 -10.01 6.11 -12.45
N SER A 25 -8.84 5.90 -11.86
CA SER A 25 -7.66 5.39 -12.57
C SER A 25 -6.72 4.70 -11.60
N LEU A 26 -5.72 4.00 -12.14
CA LEU A 26 -4.71 3.31 -11.34
C LEU A 26 -3.92 4.28 -10.47
N GLU A 27 -3.62 5.49 -10.96
CA GLU A 27 -2.87 6.49 -10.22
C GLU A 27 -3.57 6.88 -8.91
N TRP A 28 -4.88 7.05 -8.95
CA TRP A 28 -5.65 7.37 -7.74
C TRP A 28 -5.72 6.19 -6.77
N GLY A 29 -5.75 4.97 -7.29
CA GLY A 29 -5.64 3.77 -6.45
C GLY A 29 -4.29 3.70 -5.76
N TRP A 30 -3.21 3.97 -6.47
CA TRP A 30 -1.86 4.02 -5.89
C TRP A 30 -1.73 5.14 -4.86
N ARG A 31 -2.30 6.31 -5.14
CA ARG A 31 -2.32 7.42 -4.18
C ARG A 31 -2.98 6.99 -2.88
N ALA A 32 -4.12 6.33 -2.96
CA ALA A 32 -4.84 5.87 -1.76
C ALA A 32 -4.02 4.82 -0.98
N ALA A 33 -3.40 3.88 -1.68
CA ALA A 33 -2.55 2.87 -1.04
C ALA A 33 -1.37 3.52 -0.31
N PHE A 34 -0.66 4.45 -0.95
CA PHE A 34 0.46 5.13 -0.31
C PHE A 34 0.02 6.02 0.85
N TYR A 35 -1.13 6.67 0.73
CA TYR A 35 -1.68 7.44 1.84
C TYR A 35 -1.93 6.52 3.05
N LEU A 36 -2.54 5.38 2.81
CA LEU A 36 -2.82 4.41 3.87
C LEU A 36 -1.52 3.92 4.53
N LEU A 37 -0.53 3.53 3.72
CA LEU A 37 0.73 3.00 4.23
C LEU A 37 1.55 4.06 4.98
N THR A 38 1.67 5.27 4.43
CA THR A 38 2.61 6.26 4.96
C THR A 38 2.00 7.18 6.01
N ARG A 39 0.70 7.37 5.99
CA ARG A 39 0.04 8.27 6.95
C ARG A 39 -0.79 7.51 7.96
N THR A 40 -1.67 6.63 7.51
CA THR A 40 -2.51 5.88 8.44
C THR A 40 -1.70 4.84 9.21
N TYR A 41 -0.99 3.99 8.50
CA TYR A 41 -0.22 2.93 9.16
C TYR A 41 1.01 3.47 9.87
N TYR A 42 1.83 4.25 9.17
CA TYR A 42 3.08 4.74 9.74
C TYR A 42 2.83 5.76 10.85
N HIS A 43 2.15 6.87 10.54
CA HIS A 43 1.98 7.96 11.50
C HIS A 43 0.92 7.68 12.55
N LYS A 44 -0.26 7.24 12.15
CA LYS A 44 -1.37 7.08 13.09
C LYS A 44 -1.23 5.83 13.94
N TYR A 45 -0.93 4.69 13.30
CA TYR A 45 -0.85 3.41 14.01
C TYR A 45 0.57 3.01 14.39
N ARG A 46 1.58 3.77 13.98
CA ARG A 46 2.99 3.55 14.32
C ARG A 46 3.50 2.17 13.88
N LEU A 47 3.13 1.77 12.69
CA LEU A 47 3.58 0.52 12.09
C LEU A 47 4.82 0.81 11.23
N TYR A 48 5.97 0.33 11.70
CA TYR A 48 7.26 0.75 11.13
C TYR A 48 7.98 -0.34 10.33
N THR A 49 7.47 -1.56 10.35
CA THR A 49 8.13 -2.71 9.75
C THR A 49 7.20 -3.42 8.77
N ILE A 50 7.79 -4.21 7.86
CA ILE A 50 7.00 -5.04 6.95
C ILE A 50 6.05 -5.95 7.73
N ARG A 51 6.56 -6.61 8.79
CA ARG A 51 5.75 -7.51 9.61
C ARG A 51 4.52 -6.82 10.19
N ALA A 52 4.72 -5.65 10.78
CA ALA A 52 3.62 -4.90 11.40
C ALA A 52 2.60 -4.43 10.35
N ILE A 53 3.08 -3.92 9.23
CA ILE A 53 2.23 -3.39 8.17
C ILE A 53 1.41 -4.51 7.52
N VAL A 54 2.07 -5.59 7.12
CA VAL A 54 1.40 -6.72 6.44
C VAL A 54 0.43 -7.43 7.39
N SER A 55 0.77 -7.54 8.66
CA SER A 55 -0.12 -8.17 9.64
C SER A 55 -1.44 -7.42 9.78
N ARG A 56 -1.42 -6.09 9.59
CA ARG A 56 -2.64 -5.30 9.59
C ARG A 56 -3.35 -5.30 8.24
N TRP A 57 -2.58 -5.24 7.14
CA TRP A 57 -3.13 -5.25 5.78
C TRP A 57 -3.79 -6.57 5.42
N ALA A 58 -3.15 -7.67 5.80
CA ALA A 58 -3.57 -9.04 5.47
C ALA A 58 -3.59 -9.90 6.74
N PRO A 59 -4.62 -9.72 7.61
CA PRO A 59 -4.65 -10.42 8.89
C PRO A 59 -4.77 -11.94 8.74
N PRO A 60 -4.24 -12.72 9.71
CA PRO A 60 -4.12 -14.17 9.60
C PRO A 60 -5.44 -14.94 9.42
N ASN A 61 -6.55 -14.39 9.91
CA ASN A 61 -7.85 -15.04 9.80
C ASN A 61 -8.40 -15.07 8.36
N GLU A 62 -7.82 -14.27 7.46
CA GLU A 62 -8.28 -14.19 6.07
C GLU A 62 -7.19 -14.54 5.06
N ASN A 63 -5.93 -14.60 5.49
CA ASN A 63 -4.78 -14.68 4.59
C ASN A 63 -3.68 -15.56 5.17
N ASN A 64 -2.79 -16.04 4.31
CA ASN A 64 -1.52 -16.61 4.74
C ASN A 64 -0.54 -15.45 5.00
N THR A 65 -0.69 -14.78 6.12
CA THR A 65 0.08 -13.60 6.48
C THR A 65 1.58 -13.89 6.53
N LYS A 66 1.96 -15.04 7.06
CA LYS A 66 3.36 -15.43 7.18
C LYS A 66 4.03 -15.52 5.81
N ALA A 67 3.37 -16.14 4.84
CA ALA A 67 3.89 -16.23 3.47
C ALA A 67 3.92 -14.86 2.80
N TYR A 68 2.92 -14.03 3.05
CA TYR A 68 2.85 -12.66 2.53
C TYR A 68 4.07 -11.86 3.01
N ILE A 69 4.34 -11.89 4.32
CA ILE A 69 5.50 -11.20 4.91
C ILE A 69 6.80 -11.68 4.28
N ALA A 70 6.97 -12.99 4.14
CA ALA A 70 8.18 -13.58 3.56
C ALA A 70 8.37 -13.14 2.10
N ASN A 71 7.30 -13.12 1.32
CA ASN A 71 7.35 -12.70 -0.10
C ASN A 71 7.68 -11.23 -0.25
N VAL A 72 7.05 -10.37 0.54
CA VAL A 72 7.32 -8.92 0.51
C VAL A 72 8.77 -8.65 0.93
N SER A 73 9.24 -9.30 1.98
CA SER A 73 10.63 -9.18 2.41
C SER A 73 11.60 -9.59 1.30
N ARG A 74 11.33 -10.72 0.66
CA ARG A 74 12.17 -11.21 -0.44
C ARG A 74 12.18 -10.24 -1.63
N LEU A 75 11.03 -9.72 -2.01
CA LEU A 75 10.90 -8.82 -3.15
C LEU A 75 11.55 -7.46 -2.91
N THR A 76 11.49 -6.94 -1.69
CA THR A 76 12.07 -5.65 -1.34
C THR A 76 13.53 -5.73 -0.93
N GLY A 77 14.00 -6.89 -0.48
CA GLY A 77 15.31 -7.03 0.14
C GLY A 77 15.40 -6.43 1.54
N ILE A 78 14.26 -6.14 2.16
CA ILE A 78 14.20 -5.52 3.49
C ILE A 78 13.77 -6.60 4.49
N ASP A 79 14.50 -6.70 5.62
CA ASP A 79 14.16 -7.64 6.69
C ASP A 79 12.77 -7.31 7.25
N PRO A 80 11.93 -8.33 7.56
CA PRO A 80 10.58 -8.09 8.07
C PRO A 80 10.48 -7.25 9.34
N ASP A 81 11.52 -7.26 10.14
CA ASP A 81 11.54 -6.54 11.43
C ASP A 81 12.43 -5.30 11.40
N GLU A 82 12.96 -4.95 10.24
CA GLU A 82 13.77 -3.74 10.07
C GLU A 82 12.87 -2.52 9.90
N PRO A 83 13.07 -1.45 10.68
CA PRO A 83 12.31 -0.22 10.47
C PRO A 83 12.49 0.32 9.06
N LEU A 84 11.38 0.65 8.40
CA LEU A 84 11.41 1.16 7.03
C LEU A 84 11.96 2.57 6.92
N GLY A 85 11.95 3.32 8.03
CA GLY A 85 12.37 4.72 8.04
C GLY A 85 11.21 5.65 7.75
N ILE A 86 11.48 6.94 7.88
CA ILE A 86 10.48 7.98 7.67
C ILE A 86 10.15 8.06 6.17
N PRO A 87 8.87 8.04 5.78
CA PRO A 87 8.51 8.05 4.35
C PRO A 87 9.10 9.20 3.54
N SER A 88 9.21 10.38 4.12
CA SER A 88 9.80 11.53 3.44
C SER A 88 11.31 11.41 3.24
N ASP A 89 11.99 10.67 4.14
CA ASP A 89 13.44 10.46 4.06
C ASP A 89 13.82 9.23 3.25
N ARG A 90 12.95 8.23 3.22
CA ARG A 90 13.19 6.94 2.58
C ARG A 90 12.06 6.57 1.61
N PRO A 91 11.74 7.45 0.65
CA PRO A 91 10.59 7.19 -0.25
C PRO A 91 10.74 5.90 -1.06
N SER A 92 11.98 5.56 -1.47
CA SER A 92 12.20 4.35 -2.27
C SER A 92 11.85 3.07 -1.53
N ARG A 93 12.02 3.03 -0.22
CA ARG A 93 11.67 1.85 0.60
C ARG A 93 10.16 1.66 0.65
N TRP A 94 9.41 2.76 0.79
CA TRP A 94 7.96 2.74 0.82
C TRP A 94 7.37 2.43 -0.55
N MET A 95 7.97 2.94 -1.62
CA MET A 95 7.58 2.57 -2.98
C MET A 95 7.85 1.09 -3.24
N ALA A 96 9.02 0.58 -2.81
CA ALA A 96 9.33 -0.84 -2.95
C ALA A 96 8.33 -1.71 -2.19
N LEU A 97 7.94 -1.30 -0.99
CA LEU A 97 6.91 -1.99 -0.21
C LEU A 97 5.59 -2.05 -0.98
N GLY A 98 5.14 -0.92 -1.51
CA GLY A 98 3.89 -0.85 -2.28
C GLY A 98 3.94 -1.73 -3.51
N ILE A 99 5.04 -1.72 -4.25
CA ILE A 99 5.24 -2.58 -5.43
C ILE A 99 5.17 -4.05 -5.04
N ALA A 100 5.88 -4.44 -3.97
CA ALA A 100 5.91 -5.83 -3.51
C ALA A 100 4.52 -6.31 -3.09
N MET A 101 3.77 -5.47 -2.40
CA MET A 101 2.39 -5.79 -2.01
C MET A 101 1.48 -5.93 -3.23
N ALA A 102 1.64 -5.06 -4.22
CA ALA A 102 0.86 -5.14 -5.47
C ALA A 102 1.18 -6.43 -6.24
N ILE A 103 2.44 -6.81 -6.31
CA ILE A 103 2.86 -8.06 -6.94
C ILE A 103 2.27 -9.26 -6.21
N GLN A 104 2.31 -9.23 -4.88
CA GLN A 104 1.76 -10.31 -4.05
C GLN A 104 0.26 -10.51 -4.32
N GLU A 105 -0.48 -9.43 -4.54
CA GLU A 105 -1.94 -9.51 -4.71
C GLU A 105 -2.38 -9.73 -6.14
N ASN A 106 -1.67 -9.15 -7.12
CA ASN A 106 -2.13 -9.12 -8.51
C ASN A 106 -1.16 -9.75 -9.51
N GLY A 107 0.05 -10.11 -9.06
CA GLY A 107 1.11 -10.59 -9.94
C GLY A 107 1.88 -9.47 -10.62
N MET A 108 3.08 -9.80 -11.07
CA MET A 108 3.98 -8.82 -11.69
C MET A 108 3.43 -8.25 -12.99
N GLU A 109 2.67 -9.04 -13.74
CA GLU A 109 2.14 -8.66 -15.04
C GLU A 109 1.14 -7.51 -14.97
N SER A 110 0.47 -7.33 -13.84
CA SER A 110 -0.51 -6.25 -13.67
C SER A 110 0.11 -4.98 -13.09
N LEU A 111 1.42 -4.96 -12.84
CA LEU A 111 2.08 -3.80 -12.26
C LEU A 111 2.26 -2.71 -13.31
N ASP A 112 1.71 -1.53 -13.04
CA ASP A 112 1.92 -0.32 -13.84
C ASP A 112 2.84 0.61 -13.06
N TYR A 113 4.13 0.60 -13.41
CA TYR A 113 5.15 1.35 -12.72
C TYR A 113 4.93 2.87 -12.79
N PHE A 114 4.50 3.36 -13.95
CA PHE A 114 4.26 4.80 -14.11
C PHE A 114 3.05 5.27 -13.31
N ALA A 115 1.99 4.45 -13.26
CA ALA A 115 0.84 4.74 -12.42
C ALA A 115 1.24 4.80 -10.93
N MET A 116 2.11 3.90 -10.50
CA MET A 116 2.64 3.88 -9.15
C MET A 116 3.40 5.17 -8.82
N LEU A 117 4.31 5.60 -9.71
CA LEU A 117 5.06 6.84 -9.52
C LEU A 117 4.14 8.06 -9.45
N LYS A 118 3.14 8.11 -10.33
CA LYS A 118 2.17 9.21 -10.32
C LYS A 118 1.34 9.20 -9.03
N GLY A 119 0.95 8.02 -8.58
CA GLY A 119 0.22 7.88 -7.31
C GLY A 119 1.03 8.38 -6.11
N TRP A 120 2.33 8.08 -6.10
CA TRP A 120 3.23 8.61 -5.07
C TRP A 120 3.27 10.14 -5.10
N ASP A 121 3.43 10.72 -6.29
CA ASP A 121 3.44 12.18 -6.45
C ASP A 121 2.13 12.81 -6.00
N LEU A 122 1.00 12.24 -6.39
CA LEU A 122 -0.31 12.72 -5.96
C LEU A 122 -0.46 12.67 -4.44
N CYS A 123 0.04 11.62 -3.82
CA CYS A 123 0.02 11.47 -2.36
C CYS A 123 0.87 12.55 -1.68
N ARG A 124 2.05 12.84 -2.22
CA ARG A 124 2.95 13.85 -1.65
C ARG A 124 2.46 15.28 -1.81
N GLN A 125 1.69 15.56 -2.85
CA GLN A 125 1.10 16.89 -3.06
C GLN A 125 0.07 17.25 -2.00
N ASP A 126 -0.52 16.25 -1.35
CA ASP A 126 -1.46 16.49 -0.26
C ASP A 126 -0.69 16.77 1.02
N ALA A 127 -0.94 17.92 1.61
CA ALA A 127 -0.24 18.37 2.80
C ALA A 127 -0.66 17.64 4.08
N HIS A 128 -1.55 16.65 3.98
CA HIS A 128 -2.07 15.92 5.13
C HIS A 128 -2.62 14.54 4.77
#